data_b4fb8310359c5b8fe6ab153a4651c595
#
_entry.id   b4fb8310359c5b8fe6ab153a4651c595
#
_cell.length_a   1.000
_cell.length_b   1.000
_cell.length_c   1.000
_cell.angle_alpha   90.00
_cell.angle_beta   90.00
_cell.angle_gamma   90.00
#
_symmetry.space_group_name_H-M   'P 1'
#
loop_
_entity.id
_entity.type
_entity.pdbx_description
1 polymer ?
#
loop_
_entity_poly.entity_id
_entity_poly.type
_entity_poly.pdbx_seq_one_letter_code
_entity_poly.pdbx_strand_id
1 'polypeptide(L)'
;MLLQRRTIIAAAAGLLFLAVAPALAADSVTPNDTARFLAGMAPAADSPLAPLTRDGSWQEHARSFDSAFGQLDRGQLARIRTWSAANLTTTHPTVYYMFSGPDFLYADAFYPNAKTYVLAGLEPVGTVPDLTTLRGSLTANLYHLHSSISTLLSHTFFITHRMKSDLRVGRINGALPILYVFLARSGKTVREATLVRIDEDGAVQPDTDGARGSAARGVKIVFAGSDGEERTLYYFSTNLADDGVKNSKFLKFLETLAPGDGLVKSASYLLHSGGFSKVRYFLVANAAVMVQDDSGIPLRYYDPKKWDLQALGRYLGPIGVFPGRYQAGYAALFRRSRPIDFGIGYRWRPSESNVLVAVKRPEGSVADASAQPAAEEQSAGKGESQSAAPQEGGAIRRAPRWFGSAGGDRYCSRLDTLIDAEPLSLR
;
A
#
# COMPACT_ATOMS: atom_id res chain seq x y z
N MET A 1 45.49 -84.47 4.04
CA MET A 1 44.22 -83.79 3.62
C MET A 1 44.41 -82.29 3.80
N LEU A 2 44.74 -81.60 2.71
CA LEU A 2 45.08 -80.22 2.69
C LEU A 2 43.86 -79.37 2.22
N LEU A 3 43.34 -78.52 3.06
CA LEU A 3 42.31 -77.51 2.68
C LEU A 3 43.00 -76.21 2.23
N GLN A 4 42.87 -75.91 0.97
CA GLN A 4 43.25 -74.62 0.38
C GLN A 4 42.22 -73.53 0.72
N ARG A 5 42.63 -72.48 1.42
CA ARG A 5 41.86 -71.23 1.57
C ARG A 5 42.09 -70.37 0.34
N ARG A 6 41.02 -70.05 -0.41
CA ARG A 6 41.02 -69.05 -1.48
C ARG A 6 40.64 -67.70 -0.88
N THR A 7 41.54 -66.75 -0.97
CA THR A 7 41.32 -65.36 -0.61
C THR A 7 40.72 -64.64 -1.81
N ILE A 8 39.51 -64.08 -1.65
CA ILE A 8 38.85 -63.23 -2.67
C ILE A 8 39.17 -61.79 -2.31
N ILE A 9 39.92 -61.09 -3.19
CA ILE A 9 40.19 -59.66 -3.10
C ILE A 9 39.05 -58.96 -3.85
N ALA A 10 38.14 -58.27 -3.16
CA ALA A 10 37.15 -57.42 -3.73
C ALA A 10 37.74 -56.01 -3.98
N ALA A 11 37.91 -55.64 -5.24
CA ALA A 11 38.27 -54.28 -5.66
C ALA A 11 37.05 -53.41 -5.65
N ALA A 12 36.93 -52.46 -4.73
CA ALA A 12 35.88 -51.42 -4.72
C ALA A 12 36.30 -50.29 -5.65
N ALA A 13 35.70 -50.23 -6.84
CA ALA A 13 35.83 -49.06 -7.73
C ALA A 13 34.85 -47.97 -7.25
N GLY A 14 35.35 -46.94 -6.57
CA GLY A 14 34.59 -45.76 -6.20
C GLY A 14 34.31 -44.89 -7.44
N LEU A 15 33.08 -44.89 -7.95
CA LEU A 15 32.60 -43.89 -8.92
C LEU A 15 32.35 -42.58 -8.17
N LEU A 16 33.26 -41.59 -8.35
CA LEU A 16 32.99 -40.21 -8.03
C LEU A 16 31.96 -39.65 -9.03
N PHE A 17 30.71 -39.58 -8.62
CA PHE A 17 29.71 -38.74 -9.31
C PHE A 17 30.00 -37.27 -9.00
N LEU A 18 30.73 -36.60 -9.90
CA LEU A 18 30.72 -35.13 -9.96
C LEU A 18 29.29 -34.72 -10.37
N ALA A 19 28.50 -34.26 -9.41
CA ALA A 19 27.25 -33.57 -9.68
C ALA A 19 27.60 -32.24 -10.36
N VAL A 20 27.58 -32.22 -11.69
CA VAL A 20 27.54 -31.00 -12.48
C VAL A 20 26.17 -30.41 -12.25
N ALA A 21 26.06 -29.45 -11.29
CA ALA A 21 24.90 -28.60 -11.20
C ALA A 21 24.74 -27.88 -12.55
N PRO A 22 23.57 -27.95 -13.23
CA PRO A 22 23.37 -27.18 -14.42
C PRO A 22 23.54 -25.72 -14.06
N ALA A 23 24.55 -25.08 -14.62
CA ALA A 23 24.63 -23.61 -14.67
C ALA A 23 23.40 -23.16 -15.48
N LEU A 24 22.30 -22.84 -14.80
CA LEU A 24 21.15 -22.19 -15.41
C LEU A 24 21.65 -20.87 -15.96
N ALA A 25 21.54 -20.76 -17.27
CA ALA A 25 21.95 -19.62 -18.07
C ALA A 25 21.42 -18.30 -17.45
N ALA A 26 22.33 -17.41 -17.14
CA ALA A 26 22.08 -16.05 -16.64
C ALA A 26 21.56 -15.09 -17.74
N ASP A 27 20.78 -15.59 -18.71
CA ASP A 27 20.33 -14.81 -19.87
C ASP A 27 19.02 -14.06 -19.67
N SER A 28 18.30 -14.29 -18.57
CA SER A 28 17.02 -13.64 -18.29
C SER A 28 17.05 -12.79 -17.02
N VAL A 29 16.51 -11.57 -17.12
CA VAL A 29 16.33 -10.69 -15.96
C VAL A 29 15.24 -11.27 -15.05
N THR A 30 15.58 -11.53 -13.79
CA THR A 30 14.60 -12.04 -12.82
C THR A 30 13.67 -10.90 -12.34
N PRO A 31 12.44 -11.21 -11.85
CA PRO A 31 11.58 -10.23 -11.22
C PRO A 31 12.25 -9.52 -10.03
N ASN A 32 13.08 -10.23 -9.26
CA ASN A 32 13.82 -9.65 -8.14
C ASN A 32 14.92 -8.70 -8.60
N ASP A 33 15.64 -9.00 -9.69
CA ASP A 33 16.62 -8.08 -10.25
C ASP A 33 15.97 -6.80 -10.75
N THR A 34 14.82 -6.93 -11.42
CA THR A 34 14.01 -5.78 -11.83
C THR A 34 13.60 -4.94 -10.63
N ALA A 35 13.08 -5.56 -9.57
CA ALA A 35 12.65 -4.86 -8.36
C ALA A 35 13.81 -4.13 -7.68
N ARG A 36 14.94 -4.79 -7.51
CA ARG A 36 16.14 -4.20 -6.91
C ARG A 36 16.69 -3.06 -7.74
N PHE A 37 16.82 -3.24 -9.06
CA PHE A 37 17.32 -2.20 -9.96
C PHE A 37 16.45 -0.95 -9.92
N LEU A 38 15.13 -1.09 -10.02
CA LEU A 38 14.18 0.03 -9.93
C LEU A 38 14.21 0.70 -8.55
N ALA A 39 14.48 -0.06 -7.50
CA ALA A 39 14.64 0.45 -6.14
C ALA A 39 15.99 1.13 -5.88
N GLY A 40 16.88 1.27 -6.88
CA GLY A 40 18.22 1.78 -6.70
C GLY A 40 19.12 0.86 -5.86
N MET A 41 18.83 -0.44 -5.84
CA MET A 41 19.60 -1.49 -5.17
C MET A 41 20.27 -2.37 -6.22
N ALA A 42 21.52 -2.79 -5.98
CA ALA A 42 22.23 -3.62 -6.95
C ALA A 42 21.48 -4.93 -7.20
N PRO A 43 21.19 -5.32 -8.45
CA PRO A 43 20.70 -6.65 -8.81
C PRO A 43 21.77 -7.71 -8.54
N ALA A 44 21.48 -8.98 -8.81
CA ALA A 44 22.48 -10.05 -8.73
C ALA A 44 23.68 -9.75 -9.65
N ALA A 45 24.88 -10.19 -9.26
CA ALA A 45 26.11 -9.86 -9.98
C ALA A 45 26.15 -10.43 -11.41
N ASP A 46 25.47 -11.53 -11.65
CA ASP A 46 25.29 -12.22 -12.93
C ASP A 46 24.08 -11.73 -13.72
N SER A 47 23.29 -10.82 -13.16
CA SER A 47 22.11 -10.25 -13.83
C SER A 47 22.51 -9.41 -15.06
N PRO A 48 21.78 -9.50 -16.16
CA PRO A 48 21.93 -8.60 -17.32
C PRO A 48 21.81 -7.10 -16.98
N LEU A 49 21.20 -6.76 -15.85
CA LEU A 49 21.07 -5.38 -15.35
C LEU A 49 22.30 -4.89 -14.59
N ALA A 50 23.19 -5.78 -14.13
CA ALA A 50 24.37 -5.39 -13.34
C ALA A 50 25.28 -4.37 -14.03
N PRO A 51 25.57 -4.47 -15.35
CA PRO A 51 26.37 -3.46 -16.04
C PRO A 51 25.72 -2.06 -16.09
N LEU A 52 24.38 -1.97 -16.07
CA LEU A 52 23.65 -0.70 -16.10
C LEU A 52 23.77 0.09 -14.78
N THR A 53 24.16 -0.55 -13.68
CA THR A 53 24.38 0.14 -12.39
C THR A 53 25.62 1.05 -12.41
N ARG A 54 26.46 0.94 -13.44
CA ARG A 54 27.63 1.85 -13.67
C ARG A 54 27.21 3.17 -14.30
N ASP A 55 25.99 3.27 -14.83
CA ASP A 55 25.45 4.51 -15.39
C ASP A 55 25.31 5.57 -14.30
N GLY A 56 25.76 6.80 -14.58
CA GLY A 56 25.73 7.91 -13.63
C GLY A 56 24.30 8.26 -13.17
N SER A 57 23.33 8.16 -14.07
CA SER A 57 21.90 8.42 -13.74
C SER A 57 21.35 7.37 -12.78
N TRP A 58 21.74 6.10 -12.97
CA TRP A 58 21.34 5.05 -12.03
C TRP A 58 21.97 5.26 -10.66
N GLN A 59 23.25 5.65 -10.61
CA GLN A 59 23.93 5.91 -9.34
C GLN A 59 23.34 7.10 -8.59
N GLU A 60 22.91 8.14 -9.29
CA GLU A 60 22.19 9.27 -8.71
C GLU A 60 20.83 8.84 -8.17
N HIS A 61 20.07 8.08 -8.97
CA HIS A 61 18.80 7.47 -8.54
C HIS A 61 18.97 6.61 -7.27
N ALA A 62 19.99 5.75 -7.22
CA ALA A 62 20.27 4.90 -6.07
C ALA A 62 20.51 5.74 -4.80
N ARG A 63 21.39 6.76 -4.89
CA ARG A 63 21.68 7.67 -3.75
C ARG A 63 20.42 8.42 -3.29
N SER A 64 19.63 8.93 -4.25
CA SER A 64 18.38 9.65 -3.95
C SER A 64 17.37 8.76 -3.23
N PHE A 65 17.20 7.52 -3.70
CA PHE A 65 16.28 6.56 -3.09
C PHE A 65 16.76 6.10 -1.72
N ASP A 66 18.06 5.84 -1.54
CA ASP A 66 18.63 5.48 -0.23
C ASP A 66 18.36 6.57 0.81
N SER A 67 18.54 7.83 0.42
CA SER A 67 18.25 8.97 1.30
C SER A 67 16.75 9.05 1.64
N ALA A 68 15.89 9.05 0.63
CA ALA A 68 14.44 9.24 0.80
C ALA A 68 13.79 8.09 1.57
N PHE A 69 14.07 6.84 1.20
CA PHE A 69 13.55 5.67 1.91
C PHE A 69 14.13 5.53 3.31
N GLY A 70 15.41 5.87 3.50
CA GLY A 70 16.02 5.89 4.83
C GLY A 70 15.39 6.93 5.76
N GLN A 71 15.00 8.10 5.25
CA GLN A 71 14.26 9.10 6.01
C GLN A 71 12.86 8.63 6.36
N LEU A 72 12.12 8.07 5.39
CA LEU A 72 10.77 7.54 5.61
C LEU A 72 10.82 6.38 6.62
N ASP A 73 11.78 5.49 6.49
CA ASP A 73 11.91 4.35 7.40
C ASP A 73 12.12 4.80 8.84
N ARG A 74 13.14 5.63 9.10
CA ARG A 74 13.43 6.13 10.46
C ARG A 74 12.31 7.01 11.01
N GLY A 75 11.69 7.83 10.17
CA GLY A 75 10.67 8.78 10.59
C GLY A 75 9.30 8.16 10.85
N GLN A 76 8.95 7.13 10.11
CA GLN A 76 7.59 6.58 10.08
C GLN A 76 7.56 5.05 10.16
N LEU A 77 8.12 4.33 9.16
CA LEU A 77 7.86 2.90 9.01
C LEU A 77 8.43 2.06 10.16
N ALA A 78 9.63 2.38 10.66
CA ALA A 78 10.22 1.70 11.80
C ALA A 78 9.38 1.87 13.08
N ARG A 79 8.83 3.07 13.30
CA ARG A 79 7.93 3.35 14.43
C ARG A 79 6.62 2.60 14.30
N ILE A 80 6.03 2.57 13.09
CA ILE A 80 4.83 1.80 12.81
C ILE A 80 5.09 0.31 13.09
N ARG A 81 6.18 -0.27 12.61
CA ARG A 81 6.52 -1.68 12.87
C ARG A 81 6.66 -1.98 14.37
N THR A 82 7.35 -1.12 15.11
CA THR A 82 7.49 -1.27 16.57
C THR A 82 6.13 -1.20 17.26
N TRP A 83 5.30 -0.23 16.89
CA TRP A 83 3.96 -0.09 17.43
C TRP A 83 3.06 -1.28 17.05
N SER A 84 3.08 -1.71 15.80
CA SER A 84 2.30 -2.85 15.30
C SER A 84 2.64 -4.14 16.04
N ALA A 85 3.93 -4.43 16.22
CA ALA A 85 4.37 -5.61 16.96
C ALA A 85 3.85 -5.66 18.41
N ALA A 86 3.65 -4.49 19.03
CA ALA A 86 3.14 -4.38 20.40
C ALA A 86 1.60 -4.34 20.50
N ASN A 87 0.90 -3.91 19.44
CA ASN A 87 -0.54 -3.59 19.52
C ASN A 87 -1.41 -4.43 18.56
N LEU A 88 -0.87 -4.96 17.46
CA LEU A 88 -1.58 -5.82 16.52
C LEU A 88 -1.13 -7.28 16.70
N THR A 89 -1.36 -7.84 17.90
CA THR A 89 -0.85 -9.17 18.28
C THR A 89 -1.69 -10.32 17.75
N THR A 90 -2.95 -10.06 17.39
CA THR A 90 -3.86 -11.04 16.81
C THR A 90 -4.27 -10.55 15.42
N THR A 91 -3.57 -11.00 14.39
CA THR A 91 -3.83 -10.62 13.00
C THR A 91 -4.27 -11.81 12.18
N HIS A 92 -5.08 -11.55 11.16
CA HIS A 92 -5.49 -12.52 10.16
C HIS A 92 -4.44 -12.64 9.05
N PRO A 93 -4.43 -13.75 8.31
CA PRO A 93 -3.47 -13.94 7.23
C PRO A 93 -3.69 -13.00 6.04
N THR A 94 -4.90 -12.42 5.89
CA THR A 94 -5.25 -11.53 4.78
C THR A 94 -5.37 -10.08 5.26
N VAL A 95 -4.79 -9.14 4.50
CA VAL A 95 -4.93 -7.70 4.73
C VAL A 95 -5.61 -7.03 3.55
N TYR A 96 -6.69 -6.32 3.82
CA TYR A 96 -7.45 -5.51 2.87
C TYR A 96 -7.04 -4.04 2.98
N TYR A 97 -6.39 -3.51 1.95
CA TYR A 97 -6.00 -2.11 1.91
C TYR A 97 -6.66 -1.42 0.70
N MET A 98 -7.92 -1.05 0.90
CA MET A 98 -8.71 -0.35 -0.13
C MET A 98 -8.33 1.13 -0.21
N PHE A 99 -8.45 1.71 -1.41
CA PHE A 99 -8.04 3.08 -1.71
C PHE A 99 -6.53 3.35 -1.54
N SER A 100 -5.72 2.31 -1.55
CA SER A 100 -4.29 2.39 -1.28
C SER A 100 -3.46 2.88 -2.47
N GLY A 101 -3.95 2.68 -3.71
CA GLY A 101 -3.00 2.61 -4.81
C GLY A 101 -1.96 1.52 -4.58
N PRO A 102 -0.74 1.64 -5.09
CA PRO A 102 0.33 0.65 -4.90
C PRO A 102 1.08 0.75 -3.55
N ASP A 103 0.45 1.24 -2.48
CA ASP A 103 1.10 1.50 -1.19
C ASP A 103 1.36 0.22 -0.37
N PHE A 104 2.29 -0.58 -0.80
CA PHE A 104 2.73 -1.76 -0.05
C PHE A 104 3.54 -1.41 1.21
N LEU A 105 4.24 -0.25 1.24
CA LEU A 105 5.12 0.11 2.37
C LEU A 105 4.37 0.18 3.70
N TYR A 106 3.22 0.85 3.71
CA TYR A 106 2.40 0.96 4.92
C TYR A 106 1.66 -0.34 5.23
N ALA A 107 1.22 -1.09 4.21
CA ALA A 107 0.63 -2.41 4.42
C ALA A 107 1.60 -3.36 5.14
N ASP A 108 2.85 -3.43 4.67
CA ASP A 108 3.90 -4.25 5.29
C ASP A 108 4.32 -3.72 6.68
N ALA A 109 4.38 -2.40 6.86
CA ALA A 109 4.76 -1.83 8.16
C ALA A 109 3.73 -2.15 9.26
N PHE A 110 2.43 -2.11 8.95
CA PHE A 110 1.37 -2.48 9.90
C PHE A 110 1.18 -3.99 10.06
N TYR A 111 1.34 -4.76 8.99
CA TYR A 111 1.04 -6.19 8.95
C TYR A 111 2.18 -7.00 8.32
N PRO A 112 3.41 -7.00 8.89
CA PRO A 112 4.59 -7.58 8.25
C PRO A 112 4.50 -9.09 8.04
N ASN A 113 3.62 -9.76 8.79
CA ASN A 113 3.45 -11.22 8.79
C ASN A 113 2.20 -11.70 8.03
N ALA A 114 1.47 -10.80 7.37
CA ALA A 114 0.32 -11.21 6.56
C ALA A 114 0.77 -12.12 5.40
N LYS A 115 -0.02 -13.15 5.11
CA LYS A 115 0.24 -14.10 4.00
C LYS A 115 -0.26 -13.56 2.67
N THR A 116 -1.34 -12.77 2.72
CA THR A 116 -1.98 -12.19 1.53
C THR A 116 -2.27 -10.71 1.76
N TYR A 117 -1.82 -9.88 0.83
CA TYR A 117 -2.14 -8.46 0.79
C TYR A 117 -3.04 -8.20 -0.41
N VAL A 118 -4.14 -7.48 -0.22
CA VAL A 118 -5.03 -7.05 -1.30
C VAL A 118 -5.10 -5.54 -1.31
N LEU A 119 -4.45 -4.94 -2.28
CA LEU A 119 -4.42 -3.51 -2.53
C LEU A 119 -5.34 -3.16 -3.70
N ALA A 120 -5.98 -2.00 -3.65
CA ALA A 120 -6.82 -1.53 -4.76
C ALA A 120 -6.74 -0.01 -4.91
N GLY A 121 -6.78 0.43 -6.17
CA GLY A 121 -6.78 1.83 -6.55
C GLY A 121 -7.28 2.04 -7.98
N LEU A 122 -7.20 3.27 -8.46
CA LEU A 122 -7.59 3.64 -9.83
C LEU A 122 -6.39 3.73 -10.78
N GLU A 123 -5.19 3.54 -10.29
CA GLU A 123 -3.96 3.60 -11.05
C GLU A 123 -3.87 2.39 -11.97
N PRO A 124 -3.44 2.57 -13.24
CA PRO A 124 -3.29 1.45 -14.18
C PRO A 124 -2.23 0.47 -13.64
N VAL A 125 -2.43 -0.82 -13.86
CA VAL A 125 -1.49 -1.86 -13.41
C VAL A 125 -0.11 -1.69 -14.05
N GLY A 126 -0.08 -1.35 -15.34
CA GLY A 126 1.14 -1.30 -16.13
C GLY A 126 1.58 -2.67 -16.62
N THR A 127 2.82 -2.76 -17.04
CA THR A 127 3.45 -3.98 -17.55
C THR A 127 4.75 -4.26 -16.81
N VAL A 128 5.24 -5.48 -16.87
CA VAL A 128 6.60 -5.81 -16.42
C VAL A 128 7.58 -5.04 -17.32
N PRO A 129 8.40 -4.13 -16.76
CA PRO A 129 9.29 -3.34 -17.58
C PRO A 129 10.47 -4.17 -18.09
N ASP A 130 10.73 -4.12 -19.40
CA ASP A 130 11.98 -4.61 -19.96
C ASP A 130 13.06 -3.53 -19.83
N LEU A 131 13.86 -3.64 -18.78
CA LEU A 131 14.89 -2.67 -18.44
C LEU A 131 16.12 -2.78 -19.37
N THR A 132 16.32 -3.90 -20.06
CA THR A 132 17.46 -4.11 -20.95
C THR A 132 17.40 -3.21 -22.19
N THR A 133 16.18 -2.83 -22.59
CA THR A 133 15.91 -1.96 -23.74
C THR A 133 15.91 -0.47 -23.42
N LEU A 134 16.13 -0.08 -22.17
CA LEU A 134 16.08 1.34 -21.73
C LEU A 134 17.36 2.14 -22.00
N ARG A 135 18.40 1.55 -22.60
CA ARG A 135 19.64 2.27 -22.95
C ARG A 135 19.32 3.54 -23.74
N GLY A 136 19.84 4.69 -23.28
CA GLY A 136 19.58 6.02 -23.88
C GLY A 136 18.33 6.74 -23.36
N SER A 137 17.42 6.05 -22.63
CA SER A 137 16.26 6.67 -21.99
C SER A 137 16.17 6.40 -20.48
N LEU A 138 17.19 5.80 -19.89
CA LEU A 138 17.22 5.39 -18.49
C LEU A 138 16.93 6.56 -17.54
N THR A 139 17.63 7.68 -17.72
CA THR A 139 17.47 8.89 -16.90
C THR A 139 16.01 9.36 -16.83
N ALA A 140 15.36 9.50 -18.00
CA ALA A 140 13.98 9.99 -18.07
C ALA A 140 13.01 9.01 -17.38
N ASN A 141 13.17 7.71 -17.59
CA ASN A 141 12.31 6.70 -16.99
C ASN A 141 12.47 6.61 -15.45
N LEU A 142 13.71 6.69 -14.94
CA LEU A 142 13.96 6.73 -13.49
C LEU A 142 13.42 8.02 -12.86
N TYR A 143 13.52 9.15 -13.57
CA TYR A 143 12.92 10.41 -13.11
C TYR A 143 11.40 10.31 -12.99
N HIS A 144 10.71 9.75 -13.98
CA HIS A 144 9.26 9.54 -13.92
C HIS A 144 8.85 8.61 -12.76
N LEU A 145 9.59 7.53 -12.55
CA LEU A 145 9.36 6.64 -11.41
C LEU A 145 9.52 7.40 -10.08
N HIS A 146 10.59 8.18 -9.92
CA HIS A 146 10.81 9.00 -8.72
C HIS A 146 9.68 10.01 -8.50
N SER A 147 9.26 10.71 -9.56
CA SER A 147 8.14 11.66 -9.50
C SER A 147 6.85 11.01 -9.03
N SER A 148 6.55 9.81 -9.55
CA SER A 148 5.32 9.06 -9.22
C SER A 148 5.19 8.71 -7.74
N ILE A 149 6.30 8.46 -7.04
CA ILE A 149 6.29 8.06 -5.63
C ILE A 149 6.65 9.18 -4.66
N SER A 150 7.07 10.35 -5.17
CA SER A 150 7.58 11.46 -4.35
C SER A 150 6.58 11.94 -3.29
N THR A 151 5.29 11.95 -3.61
CA THR A 151 4.25 12.37 -2.65
C THR A 151 4.08 11.37 -1.52
N LEU A 152 4.15 10.06 -1.78
CA LEU A 152 4.11 9.07 -0.70
C LEU A 152 5.34 9.19 0.19
N LEU A 153 6.53 9.34 -0.38
CA LEU A 153 7.77 9.47 0.39
C LEU A 153 7.78 10.72 1.28
N SER A 154 7.13 11.80 0.83
CA SER A 154 7.12 13.08 1.55
C SER A 154 5.91 13.28 2.46
N HIS A 155 4.74 12.72 2.13
CA HIS A 155 3.45 13.01 2.77
C HIS A 155 2.67 11.77 3.20
N THR A 156 3.21 10.57 3.03
CA THR A 156 2.58 9.28 3.38
C THR A 156 1.37 8.87 2.52
N PHE A 157 0.99 9.61 1.50
CA PHE A 157 -0.12 9.28 0.60
C PHE A 157 0.18 9.65 -0.85
N PHE A 158 -0.57 9.04 -1.78
CA PHE A 158 -0.52 9.36 -3.20
C PHE A 158 -1.57 10.42 -3.57
N ILE A 159 -1.20 11.28 -4.52
CA ILE A 159 -2.17 12.12 -5.23
C ILE A 159 -2.54 11.39 -6.53
N THR A 160 -3.65 10.66 -6.51
CA THR A 160 -4.08 9.75 -7.58
C THR A 160 -4.12 10.40 -8.97
N HIS A 161 -4.62 11.63 -9.10
CA HIS A 161 -4.67 12.31 -10.40
C HIS A 161 -3.26 12.55 -10.96
N ARG A 162 -2.33 13.01 -10.15
CA ARG A 162 -0.95 13.24 -10.55
C ARG A 162 -0.25 11.94 -10.90
N MET A 163 -0.41 10.94 -10.05
CA MET A 163 0.17 9.63 -10.25
C MET A 163 -0.34 8.95 -11.54
N LYS A 164 -1.64 9.06 -11.84
CA LYS A 164 -2.20 8.58 -13.11
C LYS A 164 -1.57 9.23 -14.34
N SER A 165 -1.27 10.52 -14.26
CA SER A 165 -0.58 11.23 -15.33
C SER A 165 0.84 10.73 -15.49
N ASP A 166 1.60 10.69 -14.40
CA ASP A 166 3.01 10.30 -14.39
C ASP A 166 3.20 8.82 -14.80
N LEU A 167 2.30 7.92 -14.37
CA LEU A 167 2.36 6.49 -14.68
C LEU A 167 1.98 6.12 -16.13
N ARG A 168 1.46 7.05 -16.92
CA ARG A 168 1.17 6.83 -18.35
C ARG A 168 2.34 7.19 -19.26
N VAL A 169 3.35 7.85 -18.73
CA VAL A 169 4.48 8.37 -19.50
C VAL A 169 5.68 7.43 -19.35
N GLY A 170 6.31 7.09 -20.48
CA GLY A 170 7.53 6.29 -20.50
C GLY A 170 7.31 4.77 -20.56
N ARG A 171 8.44 4.04 -20.54
CA ARG A 171 8.46 2.56 -20.60
C ARG A 171 8.33 1.89 -19.24
N ILE A 172 8.58 2.64 -18.15
CA ILE A 172 8.31 2.22 -16.78
C ILE A 172 6.96 2.85 -16.41
N ASN A 173 5.88 2.10 -16.55
CA ASN A 173 4.53 2.63 -16.40
C ASN A 173 3.67 1.77 -15.48
N GLY A 174 2.66 2.39 -14.88
CA GLY A 174 1.70 1.72 -14.02
C GLY A 174 2.17 1.48 -12.58
N ALA A 175 1.32 0.82 -11.81
CA ALA A 175 1.53 0.53 -10.39
C ALA A 175 2.61 -0.55 -10.15
N LEU A 176 2.78 -1.48 -11.09
CA LEU A 176 3.69 -2.63 -10.94
C LEU A 176 5.16 -2.23 -10.66
N PRO A 177 5.78 -1.26 -11.40
CA PRO A 177 7.13 -0.81 -11.06
C PRO A 177 7.25 -0.21 -9.66
N ILE A 178 6.20 0.48 -9.18
CA ILE A 178 6.16 1.03 -7.81
C ILE A 178 6.10 -0.08 -6.77
N LEU A 179 5.28 -1.11 -7.01
CA LEU A 179 5.22 -2.28 -6.15
C LEU A 179 6.56 -3.01 -6.07
N TYR A 180 7.27 -3.14 -7.19
CA TYR A 180 8.62 -3.69 -7.19
C TYR A 180 9.58 -2.88 -6.31
N VAL A 181 9.58 -1.54 -6.44
CA VAL A 181 10.38 -0.66 -5.59
C VAL A 181 10.06 -0.89 -4.12
N PHE A 182 8.78 -0.91 -3.76
CA PHE A 182 8.34 -1.01 -2.38
C PHE A 182 8.63 -2.37 -1.77
N LEU A 183 8.45 -3.46 -2.52
CA LEU A 183 8.83 -4.80 -2.09
C LEU A 183 10.35 -4.87 -1.81
N ALA A 184 11.18 -4.42 -2.75
CA ALA A 184 12.63 -4.44 -2.57
C ALA A 184 13.08 -3.57 -1.38
N ARG A 185 12.51 -2.35 -1.24
CA ARG A 185 12.81 -1.43 -0.13
C ARG A 185 12.28 -1.91 1.23
N SER A 186 11.28 -2.80 1.23
CA SER A 186 10.82 -3.52 2.43
C SER A 186 11.61 -4.81 2.71
N GLY A 187 12.72 -5.05 2.00
CA GLY A 187 13.57 -6.23 2.19
C GLY A 187 12.93 -7.53 1.71
N LYS A 188 11.96 -7.46 0.81
CA LYS A 188 11.31 -8.65 0.22
C LYS A 188 12.03 -9.11 -1.03
N THR A 189 11.98 -10.41 -1.31
CA THR A 189 12.51 -11.03 -2.53
C THR A 189 11.37 -11.40 -3.46
N VAL A 190 11.25 -10.72 -4.60
CA VAL A 190 10.20 -10.99 -5.57
C VAL A 190 10.50 -12.30 -6.31
N ARG A 191 9.55 -13.24 -6.30
CA ARG A 191 9.66 -14.54 -6.96
C ARG A 191 8.98 -14.54 -8.33
N GLU A 192 7.77 -14.03 -8.37
CA GLU A 192 6.93 -14.03 -9.57
C GLU A 192 6.05 -12.76 -9.60
N ALA A 193 5.74 -12.28 -10.80
CA ALA A 193 4.73 -11.26 -11.03
C ALA A 193 3.93 -11.62 -12.29
N THR A 194 2.64 -11.86 -12.11
CA THR A 194 1.73 -12.28 -13.17
C THR A 194 0.60 -11.26 -13.30
N LEU A 195 0.38 -10.74 -14.51
CA LEU A 195 -0.80 -9.92 -14.79
C LEU A 195 -2.04 -10.81 -14.72
N VAL A 196 -3.07 -10.31 -14.02
CA VAL A 196 -4.27 -11.10 -13.73
C VAL A 196 -5.54 -10.28 -13.97
N ARG A 197 -6.64 -11.00 -14.12
CA ARG A 197 -8.00 -10.45 -14.13
C ARG A 197 -8.91 -11.28 -13.23
N ILE A 198 -9.99 -10.68 -12.76
CA ILE A 198 -11.04 -11.38 -12.01
C ILE A 198 -12.09 -11.83 -13.02
N ASP A 199 -12.45 -13.12 -13.01
CA ASP A 199 -13.50 -13.66 -13.86
C ASP A 199 -14.92 -13.46 -13.27
N GLU A 200 -15.93 -13.96 -13.94
CA GLU A 200 -17.34 -13.80 -13.54
C GLU A 200 -17.68 -14.46 -12.21
N ASP A 201 -16.91 -15.47 -11.80
CA ASP A 201 -17.09 -16.19 -10.54
C ASP A 201 -16.27 -15.60 -9.39
N GLY A 202 -15.46 -14.58 -9.66
CA GLY A 202 -14.56 -13.95 -8.69
C GLY A 202 -13.21 -14.64 -8.56
N ALA A 203 -12.90 -15.62 -9.40
CA ALA A 203 -11.60 -16.25 -9.41
C ALA A 203 -10.55 -15.41 -10.16
N VAL A 204 -9.30 -15.49 -9.70
CA VAL A 204 -8.18 -14.79 -10.32
C VAL A 204 -7.59 -15.65 -11.43
N GLN A 205 -7.60 -15.12 -12.65
CA GLN A 205 -7.07 -15.77 -13.86
C GLN A 205 -5.91 -14.96 -14.46
N PRO A 206 -4.93 -15.58 -15.11
CA PRO A 206 -3.94 -14.86 -15.90
C PRO A 206 -4.59 -13.97 -16.96
N ASP A 207 -4.09 -12.75 -17.13
CA ASP A 207 -4.55 -11.81 -18.17
C ASP A 207 -3.64 -11.90 -19.39
N THR A 208 -3.84 -12.93 -20.20
CA THR A 208 -3.00 -13.24 -21.37
C THR A 208 -3.36 -12.41 -22.59
N ASP A 209 -4.62 -12.00 -22.73
CA ASP A 209 -5.15 -11.51 -23.99
C ASP A 209 -5.38 -9.99 -24.03
N GLY A 210 -5.12 -9.28 -22.91
CA GLY A 210 -5.46 -7.86 -22.82
C GLY A 210 -6.96 -7.61 -23.06
N ALA A 211 -7.81 -8.61 -22.78
CA ALA A 211 -9.22 -8.61 -23.10
C ALA A 211 -9.92 -7.34 -22.64
N ARG A 212 -10.72 -6.73 -23.54
CA ARG A 212 -11.54 -5.57 -23.21
C ARG A 212 -12.76 -6.05 -22.44
N GLY A 213 -13.01 -5.47 -21.25
CA GLY A 213 -14.18 -5.81 -20.44
C GLY A 213 -14.23 -5.03 -19.13
N SER A 214 -15.30 -5.21 -18.36
CA SER A 214 -15.50 -4.58 -17.04
C SER A 214 -14.78 -5.30 -15.91
N ALA A 215 -14.13 -6.44 -16.16
CA ALA A 215 -13.39 -7.21 -15.17
C ALA A 215 -12.28 -6.37 -14.55
N ALA A 216 -12.09 -6.50 -13.22
CA ALA A 216 -10.95 -5.87 -12.56
C ALA A 216 -9.65 -6.52 -13.05
N ARG A 217 -8.72 -5.68 -13.50
CA ARG A 217 -7.38 -6.09 -13.90
C ARG A 217 -6.40 -5.78 -12.79
N GLY A 218 -5.43 -6.65 -12.61
CA GLY A 218 -4.47 -6.54 -11.52
C GLY A 218 -3.14 -7.19 -11.84
N VAL A 219 -2.35 -7.28 -10.79
CA VAL A 219 -1.14 -8.10 -10.75
C VAL A 219 -1.15 -8.93 -9.49
N LYS A 220 -0.77 -10.19 -9.61
CA LYS A 220 -0.40 -11.08 -8.52
C LYS A 220 1.12 -11.12 -8.43
N ILE A 221 1.66 -10.78 -7.28
CA ILE A 221 3.10 -10.86 -7.00
C ILE A 221 3.32 -11.88 -5.89
N VAL A 222 4.14 -12.87 -6.15
CA VAL A 222 4.62 -13.82 -5.14
C VAL A 222 6.00 -13.35 -4.68
N PHE A 223 6.19 -13.24 -3.38
CA PHE A 223 7.45 -12.77 -2.80
C PHE A 223 7.78 -13.51 -1.51
N ALA A 224 9.05 -13.56 -1.16
CA ALA A 224 9.50 -14.07 0.13
C ALA A 224 9.82 -12.93 1.09
N GLY A 225 9.43 -13.09 2.36
CA GLY A 225 9.86 -12.24 3.46
C GLY A 225 11.30 -12.52 3.88
N SER A 226 11.79 -11.77 4.87
CA SER A 226 13.11 -12.01 5.49
C SER A 226 13.20 -13.35 6.21
N ASP A 227 12.07 -13.91 6.61
CA ASP A 227 11.90 -15.24 7.20
C ASP A 227 11.90 -16.38 6.17
N GLY A 228 12.01 -16.06 4.88
CA GLY A 228 11.93 -17.01 3.77
C GLY A 228 10.51 -17.47 3.42
N GLU A 229 9.51 -17.11 4.21
CA GLU A 229 8.12 -17.50 3.99
C GLU A 229 7.53 -16.81 2.75
N GLU A 230 6.83 -17.59 1.95
CA GLU A 230 6.15 -17.10 0.74
C GLU A 230 4.86 -16.38 1.08
N ARG A 231 4.65 -15.23 0.42
CA ARG A 231 3.50 -14.35 0.57
C ARG A 231 3.00 -13.89 -0.79
N THR A 232 1.75 -13.52 -0.85
CA THR A 232 1.10 -13.03 -2.07
C THR A 232 0.61 -11.59 -1.91
N LEU A 233 0.92 -10.76 -2.88
CA LEU A 233 0.39 -9.42 -3.03
C LEU A 233 -0.50 -9.37 -4.28
N TYR A 234 -1.74 -8.98 -4.11
CA TYR A 234 -2.64 -8.59 -5.19
C TYR A 234 -2.78 -7.07 -5.23
N TYR A 235 -2.61 -6.48 -6.39
CA TYR A 235 -3.04 -5.12 -6.67
C TYR A 235 -4.05 -5.13 -7.81
N PHE A 236 -5.20 -4.49 -7.61
CA PHE A 236 -6.23 -4.36 -8.64
C PHE A 236 -6.50 -2.90 -8.98
N SER A 237 -6.45 -2.58 -10.28
CA SER A 237 -6.93 -1.32 -10.83
C SER A 237 -8.44 -1.42 -11.02
N THR A 238 -9.21 -0.87 -10.07
CA THR A 238 -10.68 -0.99 -10.08
C THR A 238 -11.35 0.20 -9.44
N ASN A 239 -12.55 0.54 -9.93
CA ASN A 239 -13.39 1.53 -9.30
C ASN A 239 -14.10 0.91 -8.08
N LEU A 240 -13.81 1.44 -6.89
CA LEU A 240 -14.36 0.97 -5.62
C LEU A 240 -15.75 1.53 -5.29
N ALA A 241 -16.34 2.38 -6.13
CA ALA A 241 -17.75 2.77 -6.01
C ALA A 241 -18.67 1.55 -6.20
N ASP A 242 -19.87 1.62 -5.64
CA ASP A 242 -20.82 0.49 -5.56
C ASP A 242 -21.12 -0.16 -6.91
N ASP A 243 -21.26 0.62 -7.98
CA ASP A 243 -21.45 0.08 -9.34
C ASP A 243 -20.14 -0.49 -9.90
N GLY A 244 -19.01 0.15 -9.62
CA GLY A 244 -17.69 -0.33 -10.05
C GLY A 244 -17.37 -1.71 -9.50
N VAL A 245 -17.48 -1.90 -8.19
CA VAL A 245 -17.18 -3.20 -7.54
C VAL A 245 -18.17 -4.30 -7.91
N LYS A 246 -19.45 -3.94 -8.19
CA LYS A 246 -20.43 -4.89 -8.68
C LYS A 246 -20.06 -5.40 -10.06
N ASN A 247 -19.71 -4.48 -10.97
CA ASN A 247 -19.42 -4.83 -12.36
C ASN A 247 -18.08 -5.55 -12.52
N SER A 248 -17.07 -5.18 -11.73
CA SER A 248 -15.71 -5.76 -11.79
C SER A 248 -15.56 -7.11 -11.12
N LYS A 249 -16.58 -7.62 -10.42
CA LYS A 249 -16.55 -8.85 -9.62
C LYS A 249 -15.55 -8.81 -8.46
N PHE A 250 -14.97 -7.65 -8.16
CA PHE A 250 -13.94 -7.49 -7.16
C PHE A 250 -14.40 -7.92 -5.76
N LEU A 251 -15.66 -7.62 -5.38
CA LEU A 251 -16.20 -8.07 -4.08
C LEU A 251 -16.30 -9.59 -4.00
N LYS A 252 -16.69 -10.29 -5.07
CA LYS A 252 -16.69 -11.76 -5.09
C LYS A 252 -15.30 -12.33 -4.80
N PHE A 253 -14.26 -11.73 -5.40
CA PHE A 253 -12.89 -12.13 -5.10
C PHE A 253 -12.53 -11.90 -3.63
N LEU A 254 -12.86 -10.72 -3.06
CA LEU A 254 -12.59 -10.45 -1.66
C LEU A 254 -13.27 -11.45 -0.71
N GLU A 255 -14.50 -11.86 -1.03
CA GLU A 255 -15.26 -12.84 -0.26
C GLU A 255 -14.57 -14.21 -0.21
N THR A 256 -13.81 -14.59 -1.25
CA THR A 256 -13.02 -15.85 -1.24
C THR A 256 -11.86 -15.85 -0.27
N LEU A 257 -11.40 -14.66 0.17
CA LEU A 257 -10.25 -14.48 1.06
C LEU A 257 -10.64 -14.12 2.51
N ALA A 258 -11.94 -13.91 2.77
CA ALA A 258 -12.42 -13.52 4.10
C ALA A 258 -12.32 -14.69 5.11
N PRO A 259 -12.12 -14.42 6.42
CA PRO A 259 -11.93 -13.09 7.03
C PRO A 259 -10.51 -12.54 6.87
N GLY A 260 -10.31 -11.25 7.26
CA GLY A 260 -9.00 -10.60 7.21
C GLY A 260 -8.92 -9.40 8.15
N ASP A 261 -7.88 -8.60 7.99
CA ASP A 261 -7.72 -7.31 8.66
C ASP A 261 -7.77 -6.16 7.63
N GLY A 262 -8.09 -4.96 8.08
CA GLY A 262 -8.22 -3.81 7.20
C GLY A 262 -7.25 -2.67 7.53
N LEU A 263 -6.75 -2.04 6.49
CA LEU A 263 -6.01 -0.78 6.56
C LEU A 263 -6.69 0.24 5.65
N VAL A 264 -7.01 1.42 6.16
CA VAL A 264 -7.57 2.52 5.37
C VAL A 264 -6.93 3.82 5.80
N LYS A 265 -6.20 4.48 4.91
CA LYS A 265 -5.66 5.81 5.14
C LYS A 265 -5.80 6.69 3.90
N SER A 266 -5.98 7.99 4.11
CA SER A 266 -6.07 8.97 3.02
C SER A 266 -7.10 8.60 1.94
N ALA A 267 -8.26 8.04 2.36
CA ALA A 267 -9.29 7.50 1.48
C ALA A 267 -10.27 8.56 0.95
N SER A 268 -9.87 9.85 0.96
CA SER A 268 -10.69 10.99 0.46
C SER A 268 -12.11 11.02 1.04
N TYR A 269 -12.30 10.47 2.23
CA TYR A 269 -13.61 10.33 2.88
C TYR A 269 -14.67 9.62 2.00
N LEU A 270 -14.24 8.82 1.03
CA LEU A 270 -15.13 8.11 0.12
C LEU A 270 -16.04 7.13 0.86
N LEU A 271 -15.53 6.47 1.91
CA LEU A 271 -16.31 5.56 2.74
C LEU A 271 -17.39 6.27 3.59
N HIS A 272 -17.44 7.61 3.60
CA HIS A 272 -18.52 8.39 4.18
C HIS A 272 -19.73 8.52 3.25
N SER A 273 -19.52 8.32 1.94
CA SER A 273 -20.56 8.44 0.91
C SER A 273 -21.40 7.17 0.79
N GLY A 274 -22.67 7.34 0.39
CA GLY A 274 -23.57 6.24 0.04
C GLY A 274 -23.06 5.41 -1.14
N GLY A 275 -22.38 6.04 -2.10
CA GLY A 275 -21.87 5.37 -3.31
C GLY A 275 -20.69 4.41 -3.09
N PHE A 276 -20.19 4.26 -1.85
CA PHE A 276 -19.13 3.32 -1.47
C PHE A 276 -19.59 2.38 -0.35
N SER A 277 -20.90 2.14 -0.29
CA SER A 277 -21.51 1.34 0.78
C SER A 277 -21.08 -0.12 0.75
N LYS A 278 -20.91 -0.72 -0.43
CA LYS A 278 -20.55 -2.14 -0.57
C LYS A 278 -19.17 -2.45 -0.01
N VAL A 279 -18.16 -1.65 -0.37
CA VAL A 279 -16.80 -1.83 0.16
C VAL A 279 -16.76 -1.57 1.67
N ARG A 280 -17.47 -0.53 2.14
CA ARG A 280 -17.60 -0.25 3.57
C ARG A 280 -18.22 -1.41 4.33
N TYR A 281 -19.35 -1.96 3.86
CA TYR A 281 -20.01 -3.10 4.52
C TYR A 281 -19.16 -4.36 4.45
N PHE A 282 -18.47 -4.60 3.33
CA PHE A 282 -17.54 -5.72 3.24
C PHE A 282 -16.45 -5.62 4.33
N LEU A 283 -15.81 -4.47 4.48
CA LEU A 283 -14.75 -4.27 5.48
C LEU A 283 -15.30 -4.45 6.90
N VAL A 284 -16.43 -3.84 7.24
CA VAL A 284 -17.05 -3.98 8.58
C VAL A 284 -17.48 -5.42 8.85
N ALA A 285 -17.97 -6.15 7.85
CA ALA A 285 -18.40 -7.53 8.02
C ALA A 285 -17.22 -8.50 8.18
N ASN A 286 -16.13 -8.31 7.43
CA ASN A 286 -15.08 -9.31 7.27
C ASN A 286 -13.74 -8.96 7.92
N ALA A 287 -13.51 -7.70 8.30
CA ALA A 287 -12.30 -7.35 9.04
C ALA A 287 -12.46 -7.66 10.52
N ALA A 288 -11.44 -8.27 11.12
CA ALA A 288 -11.37 -8.46 12.56
C ALA A 288 -10.68 -7.28 13.25
N VAL A 289 -9.66 -6.70 12.60
CA VAL A 289 -9.00 -5.48 13.03
C VAL A 289 -9.04 -4.47 11.88
N MET A 290 -9.40 -3.23 12.20
CA MET A 290 -9.31 -2.11 11.26
C MET A 290 -8.36 -1.06 11.82
N VAL A 291 -7.35 -0.67 11.03
CA VAL A 291 -6.49 0.47 11.31
C VAL A 291 -6.80 1.56 10.28
N GLN A 292 -7.13 2.75 10.75
CA GLN A 292 -7.50 3.84 9.84
C GLN A 292 -7.19 5.22 10.39
N ASP A 293 -7.12 6.23 9.48
CA ASP A 293 -7.23 7.64 9.83
C ASP A 293 -8.71 8.09 9.78
N ASP A 294 -8.97 9.37 10.04
CA ASP A 294 -10.32 9.94 10.04
C ASP A 294 -10.99 9.97 8.65
N SER A 295 -10.24 9.72 7.57
CA SER A 295 -10.80 9.59 6.21
C SER A 295 -11.40 8.22 5.92
N GLY A 296 -11.22 7.24 6.82
CA GLY A 296 -11.70 5.88 6.70
C GLY A 296 -13.21 5.72 6.95
N ILE A 297 -13.59 4.62 7.59
CA ILE A 297 -14.99 4.30 7.88
C ILE A 297 -15.50 5.18 9.03
N PRO A 298 -16.64 5.89 8.87
CA PRO A 298 -17.22 6.70 9.96
C PRO A 298 -17.60 5.88 11.19
N LEU A 299 -17.46 6.46 12.39
CA LEU A 299 -17.72 5.79 13.66
C LEU A 299 -19.11 5.14 13.75
N ARG A 300 -20.13 5.77 13.15
CA ARG A 300 -21.51 5.24 13.17
C ARG A 300 -21.68 3.85 12.57
N TYR A 301 -20.70 3.34 11.84
CA TYR A 301 -20.72 1.98 11.27
C TYR A 301 -20.03 0.95 12.17
N TYR A 302 -19.37 1.36 13.25
CA TYR A 302 -18.81 0.48 14.25
C TYR A 302 -19.79 0.33 15.40
N ASP A 303 -20.56 -0.76 15.39
CA ASP A 303 -21.47 -1.09 16.48
C ASP A 303 -20.69 -1.26 17.80
N PRO A 304 -20.97 -0.46 18.85
CA PRO A 304 -20.28 -0.56 20.13
C PRO A 304 -20.37 -1.92 20.80
N LYS A 305 -21.39 -2.71 20.48
CA LYS A 305 -21.54 -4.07 20.99
C LYS A 305 -20.59 -5.07 20.32
N LYS A 306 -20.11 -4.74 19.11
CA LYS A 306 -19.29 -5.63 18.28
C LYS A 306 -17.84 -5.16 18.14
N TRP A 307 -17.55 -3.91 18.49
CA TRP A 307 -16.24 -3.32 18.24
C TRP A 307 -15.69 -2.58 19.44
N ASP A 308 -14.42 -2.82 19.74
CA ASP A 308 -13.61 -2.02 20.66
C ASP A 308 -12.84 -0.98 19.85
N LEU A 309 -12.96 0.30 20.25
CA LEU A 309 -12.34 1.42 19.54
C LEU A 309 -11.23 2.03 20.38
N GLN A 310 -10.03 2.12 19.82
CA GLN A 310 -8.86 2.73 20.42
C GLN A 310 -8.41 3.93 19.59
N ALA A 311 -8.46 5.11 20.19
CA ALA A 311 -7.99 6.35 19.59
C ALA A 311 -6.53 6.63 19.96
N LEU A 312 -5.72 6.98 18.96
CA LEU A 312 -4.30 7.27 19.11
C LEU A 312 -3.95 8.59 18.39
N GLY A 313 -3.19 9.47 19.04
CA GLY A 313 -2.82 10.77 18.48
C GLY A 313 -3.86 11.86 18.75
N ARG A 314 -4.13 12.72 17.79
CA ARG A 314 -5.01 13.90 17.95
C ARG A 314 -5.94 14.06 16.75
N TYR A 315 -7.22 14.24 16.99
CA TYR A 315 -8.15 14.62 15.93
C TYR A 315 -8.28 16.14 15.85
N LEU A 316 -7.72 16.72 14.80
CA LEU A 316 -7.79 18.16 14.49
C LEU A 316 -8.85 18.48 13.42
N GLY A 317 -9.65 17.47 13.04
CA GLY A 317 -10.56 17.54 11.91
C GLY A 317 -9.87 17.34 10.55
N PRO A 318 -10.65 17.31 9.46
CA PRO A 318 -10.13 17.15 8.12
C PRO A 318 -9.21 18.30 7.72
N ILE A 319 -8.37 18.07 6.72
CA ILE A 319 -7.63 19.15 6.07
C ILE A 319 -8.57 20.03 5.24
N GLY A 320 -8.15 21.26 4.92
CA GLY A 320 -9.00 22.28 4.25
C GLY A 320 -9.61 21.83 2.92
N VAL A 321 -8.98 20.87 2.25
CA VAL A 321 -9.48 20.28 0.98
C VAL A 321 -10.77 19.47 1.16
N PHE A 322 -11.08 19.00 2.36
CA PHE A 322 -12.28 18.22 2.65
C PHE A 322 -13.21 18.95 3.63
N PRO A 323 -13.74 20.14 3.27
CA PRO A 323 -14.66 20.87 4.13
C PRO A 323 -15.91 20.05 4.39
N GLY A 324 -16.51 20.20 5.58
CA GLY A 324 -17.74 19.49 5.94
C GLY A 324 -17.55 18.00 6.31
N ARG A 325 -16.32 17.50 6.39
CA ARG A 325 -16.03 16.10 6.80
C ARG A 325 -15.67 15.97 8.29
N TYR A 326 -15.87 17.02 9.07
CA TYR A 326 -15.66 16.97 10.51
C TYR A 326 -16.60 15.94 11.18
N GLN A 327 -16.07 15.19 12.13
CA GLN A 327 -16.80 14.14 12.83
C GLN A 327 -16.80 14.44 14.33
N ALA A 328 -17.92 14.88 14.87
CA ALA A 328 -18.07 15.18 16.31
C ALA A 328 -17.79 13.92 17.18
N GLY A 329 -18.21 12.74 16.73
CA GLY A 329 -17.92 11.46 17.38
C GLY A 329 -16.42 11.16 17.47
N TYR A 330 -15.65 11.42 16.39
CA TYR A 330 -14.19 11.30 16.44
C TYR A 330 -13.60 12.30 17.45
N ALA A 331 -14.03 13.56 17.42
CA ALA A 331 -13.56 14.56 18.38
C ALA A 331 -13.82 14.14 19.83
N ALA A 332 -14.97 13.54 20.10
CA ALA A 332 -15.30 13.04 21.44
C ALA A 332 -14.42 11.84 21.83
N LEU A 333 -14.25 10.86 20.96
CA LEU A 333 -13.41 9.68 21.17
C LEU A 333 -11.95 10.07 21.42
N PHE A 334 -11.40 10.99 20.62
CA PHE A 334 -10.00 11.43 20.68
C PHE A 334 -9.67 12.33 21.87
N ARG A 335 -10.66 12.80 22.66
CA ARG A 335 -10.35 13.49 23.94
C ARG A 335 -9.61 12.60 24.94
N ARG A 336 -9.76 11.29 24.81
CA ARG A 336 -9.13 10.28 25.69
C ARG A 336 -8.10 9.45 24.94
N SER A 337 -7.61 9.94 23.79
CA SER A 337 -6.62 9.24 22.98
C SER A 337 -5.28 9.07 23.70
N ARG A 338 -4.56 8.02 23.37
CA ARG A 338 -3.17 7.82 23.77
C ARG A 338 -2.24 8.50 22.76
N PRO A 339 -1.07 9.00 23.20
CA PRO A 339 -0.09 9.57 22.28
C PRO A 339 0.42 8.53 21.29
N ILE A 340 0.85 9.00 20.11
CA ILE A 340 1.47 8.20 19.07
C ILE A 340 2.68 8.99 18.51
N ASP A 341 3.75 8.28 18.14
CA ASP A 341 5.01 8.87 17.67
C ASP A 341 5.23 8.77 16.15
N PHE A 342 4.22 8.29 15.42
CA PHE A 342 4.16 8.29 13.97
C PHE A 342 2.86 8.91 13.48
N GLY A 343 2.74 9.10 12.17
CA GLY A 343 1.51 9.60 11.58
C GLY A 343 1.15 8.89 10.29
N ILE A 344 -0.15 8.84 10.00
CA ILE A 344 -0.70 8.33 8.74
C ILE A 344 -1.77 9.28 8.20
N GLY A 345 -2.15 9.07 6.96
CA GLY A 345 -3.25 9.82 6.37
C GLY A 345 -2.86 11.24 5.97
N TYR A 346 -3.87 12.10 5.83
CA TYR A 346 -3.65 13.49 5.43
C TYR A 346 -2.93 14.32 6.49
N ARG A 347 -3.06 13.95 7.76
CA ARG A 347 -2.35 14.53 8.90
C ARG A 347 -1.24 13.60 9.39
N TRP A 348 -0.24 13.44 8.53
CA TRP A 348 0.82 12.45 8.67
C TRP A 348 1.90 12.80 9.72
N ARG A 349 1.91 14.03 10.22
CA ARG A 349 2.87 14.40 11.28
C ARG A 349 2.40 13.82 12.62
N PRO A 350 3.28 13.26 13.45
CA PRO A 350 2.89 12.64 14.73
C PRO A 350 2.08 13.58 15.64
N SER A 351 2.42 14.88 15.66
CA SER A 351 1.70 15.88 16.46
C SER A 351 0.27 16.19 15.98
N GLU A 352 -0.08 15.80 14.76
CA GLU A 352 -1.37 16.09 14.11
C GLU A 352 -2.13 14.82 13.75
N SER A 353 -1.46 13.67 13.78
CA SER A 353 -1.99 12.40 13.30
C SER A 353 -3.08 11.85 14.21
N ASN A 354 -4.08 11.25 13.58
CA ASN A 354 -5.10 10.48 14.23
C ASN A 354 -5.10 9.06 13.67
N VAL A 355 -5.06 8.08 14.56
CA VAL A 355 -5.18 6.65 14.21
C VAL A 355 -6.28 6.05 15.05
N LEU A 356 -7.27 5.46 14.40
CA LEU A 356 -8.28 4.64 15.02
C LEU A 356 -7.96 3.17 14.77
N VAL A 357 -7.87 2.41 15.86
CA VAL A 357 -7.85 0.95 15.82
C VAL A 357 -9.20 0.45 16.29
N ALA A 358 -9.91 -0.26 15.42
CA ALA A 358 -11.17 -0.92 15.77
C ALA A 358 -10.92 -2.43 15.75
N VAL A 359 -11.16 -3.09 16.89
CA VAL A 359 -11.00 -4.54 17.08
C VAL A 359 -12.36 -5.16 17.24
N LYS A 360 -12.68 -6.16 16.43
CA LYS A 360 -13.94 -6.88 16.49
C LYS A 360 -13.94 -7.80 17.72
N ARG A 361 -14.99 -7.72 18.53
CA ARG A 361 -15.16 -8.58 19.69
C ARG A 361 -15.50 -10.01 19.27
N PRO A 362 -15.02 -11.02 19.98
CA PRO A 362 -15.48 -12.39 19.79
C PRO A 362 -17.01 -12.48 19.98
N GLU A 363 -17.66 -13.35 19.22
CA GLU A 363 -19.09 -13.59 19.37
C GLU A 363 -19.40 -14.08 20.80
N GLY A 364 -20.39 -13.46 21.44
CA GLY A 364 -20.80 -13.78 22.82
C GLY A 364 -20.09 -13.02 23.93
N SER A 365 -19.12 -12.14 23.64
CA SER A 365 -18.51 -11.27 24.65
C SER A 365 -19.47 -10.16 25.09
N VAL A 366 -19.62 -9.97 26.41
CA VAL A 366 -20.44 -8.89 27.00
C VAL A 366 -19.68 -7.56 26.86
N ALA A 367 -20.34 -6.53 26.34
CA ALA A 367 -19.77 -5.18 26.25
C ALA A 367 -19.51 -4.62 27.65
N ASP A 368 -18.27 -4.21 27.92
CA ASP A 368 -17.95 -3.46 29.12
C ASP A 368 -18.52 -2.03 28.98
N ALA A 369 -19.58 -1.73 29.76
CA ALA A 369 -20.41 -0.54 29.61
C ALA A 369 -19.69 0.78 29.99
N SER A 370 -18.41 0.72 30.43
CA SER A 370 -17.70 1.85 31.00
C SER A 370 -16.91 2.71 29.99
N ALA A 371 -16.85 2.33 28.69
CA ALA A 371 -15.87 2.89 27.74
C ALA A 371 -16.43 3.79 26.63
N GLN A 372 -17.74 3.99 26.46
CA GLN A 372 -18.29 4.71 25.32
C GLN A 372 -19.23 5.86 25.68
N PRO A 373 -19.06 7.06 25.07
CA PRO A 373 -20.06 8.13 25.17
C PRO A 373 -21.27 7.77 24.28
N ALA A 374 -22.48 8.01 24.80
CA ALA A 374 -23.74 7.83 24.08
C ALA A 374 -23.73 8.60 22.75
N ALA A 375 -24.12 7.94 21.67
CA ALA A 375 -24.39 8.57 20.40
C ALA A 375 -25.71 9.34 20.51
N GLU A 376 -25.65 10.68 20.54
CA GLU A 376 -26.83 11.50 20.34
C GLU A 376 -27.31 11.40 18.89
N GLU A 377 -28.51 10.88 18.72
CA GLU A 377 -29.27 10.96 17.48
C GLU A 377 -29.57 12.43 17.16
N GLN A 378 -28.89 12.97 16.14
CA GLN A 378 -29.34 14.22 15.51
C GLN A 378 -30.13 13.90 14.26
N SER A 379 -31.44 14.12 14.39
CA SER A 379 -32.43 14.13 13.33
C SER A 379 -32.08 15.14 12.24
N ALA A 380 -32.27 14.73 11.00
CA ALA A 380 -32.16 15.55 9.81
C ALA A 380 -33.24 16.67 9.82
N GLY A 381 -32.86 17.89 10.11
CA GLY A 381 -33.65 19.10 9.93
C GLY A 381 -33.21 19.81 8.65
N LYS A 382 -34.16 20.00 7.73
CA LYS A 382 -34.07 20.91 6.58
C LYS A 382 -33.99 22.35 7.08
N GLY A 383 -33.12 23.18 6.48
CA GLY A 383 -33.10 24.61 6.74
C GLY A 383 -32.14 25.34 5.80
N GLU A 384 -32.68 26.24 5.02
CA GLU A 384 -32.09 27.09 4.00
C GLU A 384 -31.10 28.13 4.51
N SER A 385 -30.18 28.45 3.60
CA SER A 385 -29.46 29.72 3.32
C SER A 385 -29.29 30.79 4.41
N GLN A 386 -28.07 31.27 4.61
CA GLN A 386 -27.64 32.64 4.27
C GLN A 386 -26.16 32.89 4.56
N SER A 387 -25.59 33.70 3.72
CA SER A 387 -24.22 34.18 3.63
C SER A 387 -23.76 35.00 4.84
N ALA A 388 -22.51 34.83 5.25
CA ALA A 388 -21.63 35.93 5.69
C ALA A 388 -20.18 35.42 5.80
N ALA A 389 -19.28 36.11 5.11
CA ALA A 389 -17.84 35.96 5.24
C ALA A 389 -17.35 36.64 6.54
N PRO A 390 -16.28 36.15 7.13
CA PRO A 390 -15.37 37.01 7.87
C PRO A 390 -13.93 36.97 7.34
N GLN A 391 -13.30 38.11 7.53
CA GLN A 391 -12.02 38.60 7.10
C GLN A 391 -10.80 37.90 7.72
N GLU A 392 -9.69 38.16 7.05
CA GLU A 392 -8.30 37.80 7.21
C GLU A 392 -7.67 37.94 8.62
N GLY A 393 -6.61 37.18 8.82
CA GLY A 393 -5.51 37.53 9.70
C GLY A 393 -4.89 36.37 10.50
N GLY A 394 -3.83 35.74 9.98
CA GLY A 394 -3.03 34.80 10.75
C GLY A 394 -1.74 34.36 10.02
N ALA A 395 -0.63 35.02 10.37
CA ALA A 395 0.68 34.80 9.76
C ALA A 395 1.19 33.34 9.86
N ILE A 396 1.48 32.75 8.73
CA ILE A 396 2.09 31.41 8.58
C ILE A 396 3.59 31.52 8.83
N ARG A 397 4.09 30.92 9.91
CA ARG A 397 5.53 30.73 10.15
C ARG A 397 6.12 29.75 9.14
N ARG A 398 7.17 30.15 8.44
CA ARG A 398 7.90 29.38 7.43
C ARG A 398 8.60 28.19 8.07
N ALA A 399 8.47 27.00 7.42
CA ALA A 399 9.24 25.79 7.72
C ALA A 399 10.68 25.89 7.18
N PRO A 400 11.66 25.17 7.76
CA PRO A 400 13.06 25.25 7.35
C PRO A 400 13.29 24.66 5.95
N ARG A 401 14.12 25.34 5.17
CA ARG A 401 14.56 24.92 3.82
C ARG A 401 15.47 23.69 3.92
N TRP A 402 15.02 22.58 3.38
CA TRP A 402 15.81 21.36 3.22
C TRP A 402 15.72 20.81 1.81
N PHE A 403 16.08 21.60 0.80
CA PHE A 403 16.50 21.11 -0.53
C PHE A 403 17.11 22.29 -1.27
N GLY A 404 18.29 22.06 -1.88
CA GLY A 404 19.02 23.04 -2.64
C GLY A 404 18.19 23.63 -3.77
N SER A 405 18.34 24.92 -3.94
CA SER A 405 17.70 25.85 -4.83
C SER A 405 17.34 25.33 -6.22
N ALA A 406 16.06 25.16 -6.50
CA ALA A 406 15.32 25.67 -7.66
C ALA A 406 13.96 24.94 -7.76
N GLY A 407 12.91 25.54 -7.19
CA GLY A 407 11.53 25.08 -7.48
C GLY A 407 10.59 24.83 -6.31
N GLY A 408 11.04 24.87 -5.05
CA GLY A 408 10.23 24.45 -3.88
C GLY A 408 9.07 25.38 -3.49
N ASP A 409 9.17 26.66 -3.74
CA ASP A 409 8.17 27.64 -3.26
C ASP A 409 6.89 27.74 -4.12
N ARG A 410 6.88 27.09 -5.30
CA ARG A 410 5.69 27.01 -6.16
C ARG A 410 4.81 25.78 -5.89
N TYR A 411 5.25 24.87 -5.03
CA TYR A 411 4.56 23.58 -4.80
C TYR A 411 3.47 23.66 -3.72
N CYS A 412 3.64 24.45 -2.67
CA CYS A 412 2.60 24.57 -1.63
C CYS A 412 1.37 25.35 -2.10
N SER A 413 1.55 26.39 -2.93
CA SER A 413 0.43 27.17 -3.47
C SER A 413 -0.36 26.49 -4.58
N ARG A 414 0.18 25.38 -5.17
CA ARG A 414 -0.51 24.57 -6.18
C ARG A 414 -1.27 23.36 -5.62
N LEU A 415 -1.04 22.96 -4.38
CA LEU A 415 -1.88 21.92 -3.74
C LEU A 415 -3.33 22.40 -3.62
N ASP A 416 -3.55 23.66 -3.30
CA ASP A 416 -4.89 24.25 -3.20
C ASP A 416 -5.60 24.34 -4.56
N THR A 417 -4.87 24.52 -5.66
CA THR A 417 -5.43 24.62 -7.03
C THR A 417 -5.61 23.29 -7.77
N LEU A 418 -4.95 22.21 -7.33
CA LEU A 418 -5.03 20.91 -8.01
C LEU A 418 -6.12 19.97 -7.46
N ILE A 419 -6.73 20.34 -6.35
CA ILE A 419 -7.82 19.58 -5.71
C ILE A 419 -9.19 20.20 -6.02
N ASP A 420 -9.24 21.43 -6.56
CA ASP A 420 -10.46 22.11 -7.01
C ASP A 420 -11.05 21.62 -8.33
N ALA A 421 -10.52 20.56 -8.93
CA ALA A 421 -11.10 19.98 -10.14
C ALA A 421 -12.26 19.04 -9.80
N GLU A 422 -13.45 19.57 -9.91
CA GLU A 422 -14.80 19.01 -10.04
C GLU A 422 -15.13 17.67 -9.38
N PRO A 423 -16.30 17.58 -8.70
CA PRO A 423 -16.88 16.30 -8.36
C PRO A 423 -17.16 15.57 -9.67
N LEU A 424 -16.60 14.38 -9.83
CA LEU A 424 -16.87 13.46 -10.92
C LEU A 424 -18.37 13.41 -11.18
N SER A 425 -18.84 14.10 -12.21
CA SER A 425 -20.15 13.89 -12.79
C SER A 425 -20.13 12.47 -13.37
N LEU A 426 -20.79 11.58 -12.69
CA LEU A 426 -21.14 10.26 -13.17
C LEU A 426 -22.08 10.42 -14.39
N ARG A 427 -21.57 10.21 -15.57
CA ARG A 427 -22.31 9.73 -16.73
C ARG A 427 -21.73 8.38 -17.16
#